data_1fabfea0d939cb1548521889dd14ba93
#
_entry.id   1fabfea0d939cb1548521889dd14ba93
#
_cell.length_a   1.000
_cell.length_b   1.000
_cell.length_c   1.000
_cell.angle_alpha   90.00
_cell.angle_beta   90.00
_cell.angle_gamma   90.00
#
_symmetry.space_group_name_H-M   'P 1'
#
loop_
_entity.id
_entity.type
_entity.pdbx_description
1 polymer ?
#
loop_
_entity_poly.entity_id
_entity_poly.type
_entity_poly.pdbx_seq_one_letter_code
_entity_poly.pdbx_strand_id
1 'polypeptide(L)'
;FKPTLKKYNKYIAPFLNIKNPFDEENPLEEKIIGTSKDYVNKILRAAFPDIIPDSTGYSIREEIDKENPLGPNIWRELDSFILPNFVTEKEYCEEKISRVGMKKIKNSDERKSIWDYIENIFTEWDKENIQYTEYVCYKLIQKIENGEYKIPEKLKTDYLLVDDAQDLSATTLRLMRATVRKSMILTYDKEQAVFQPSCIWNRAGIDISRNLINLNINFRSTNQINEVAEKYRATIKGANKENLPKTFRLGPPVELHENKNQDDSFAQMISTVRMCINSLNYKPEDICIIESSYGDLSELSEKLKNELDLDSAYVDDSEFDFSDIIIRLAGTQNCKGLDFPIVLFYLNDFTSFSQFGIKQFDNATIDIMNRNMIYTAITRSIEMLHVFTLSDSTAAPINDLKAILKTETK
;
A
#
# COMPACT_ATOMS: atom_id res chain seq x y z
N PHE A 1 6.92 -2.69 -3.47
CA PHE A 1 6.78 -3.98 -4.17
C PHE A 1 8.09 -4.58 -4.69
N LYS A 2 9.14 -3.81 -4.96
CA LYS A 2 10.45 -4.36 -5.32
C LYS A 2 10.99 -5.37 -4.29
N PRO A 3 10.90 -5.13 -2.97
CA PRO A 3 11.38 -6.09 -1.97
C PRO A 3 10.67 -7.45 -2.03
N THR A 4 9.33 -7.45 -2.10
CA THR A 4 8.54 -8.69 -2.19
C THR A 4 8.91 -9.50 -3.43
N LEU A 5 9.09 -8.83 -4.56
CA LEU A 5 9.47 -9.46 -5.81
C LEU A 5 10.90 -10.01 -5.78
N LYS A 6 11.85 -9.30 -5.16
CA LYS A 6 13.21 -9.80 -4.95
C LYS A 6 13.18 -11.09 -4.11
N LYS A 7 12.43 -11.09 -3.00
CA LYS A 7 12.22 -12.26 -2.14
C LYS A 7 11.60 -13.42 -2.91
N TYR A 8 10.53 -13.16 -3.65
CA TYR A 8 9.83 -14.15 -4.46
C TYR A 8 10.75 -14.78 -5.51
N ASN A 9 11.48 -13.97 -6.24
CA ASN A 9 12.39 -14.40 -7.28
C ASN A 9 13.48 -15.32 -6.74
N LYS A 10 14.05 -14.97 -5.59
CA LYS A 10 15.12 -15.76 -4.96
C LYS A 10 14.66 -17.14 -4.50
N TYR A 11 13.45 -17.23 -3.94
CA TYR A 11 13.04 -18.46 -3.24
C TYR A 11 12.02 -19.30 -4.01
N ILE A 12 11.18 -18.72 -4.85
CA ILE A 12 10.07 -19.42 -5.50
C ILE A 12 10.29 -19.65 -6.99
N ALA A 13 10.80 -18.68 -7.72
CA ALA A 13 11.04 -18.83 -9.15
C ALA A 13 11.90 -20.03 -9.53
N PRO A 14 12.99 -20.37 -8.77
CA PRO A 14 13.78 -21.57 -9.05
C PRO A 14 12.97 -22.88 -8.90
N PHE A 15 12.06 -22.95 -7.91
CA PHE A 15 11.23 -24.16 -7.72
C PHE A 15 10.20 -24.36 -8.82
N LEU A 16 9.72 -23.27 -9.42
CA LEU A 16 8.77 -23.32 -10.51
C LEU A 16 9.44 -23.52 -11.87
N ASN A 17 10.76 -23.61 -11.90
CA ASN A 17 11.56 -23.68 -13.14
C ASN A 17 11.26 -22.53 -14.10
N ILE A 18 10.91 -21.36 -13.56
CA ILE A 18 10.63 -20.13 -14.30
C ILE A 18 11.97 -19.39 -14.44
N LYS A 19 12.33 -19.01 -15.68
CA LYS A 19 13.43 -18.05 -15.90
C LYS A 19 13.16 -16.82 -15.05
N ASN A 20 14.20 -16.25 -14.46
CA ASN A 20 14.09 -15.06 -13.61
C ASN A 20 13.18 -14.00 -14.27
N PRO A 21 11.93 -13.78 -13.78
CA PRO A 21 11.02 -12.86 -14.43
C PRO A 21 11.42 -11.40 -14.25
N PHE A 22 12.42 -11.13 -13.39
CA PHE A 22 12.89 -9.79 -13.04
C PHE A 22 14.29 -9.50 -13.57
N ASP A 23 14.85 -10.40 -14.37
CA ASP A 23 16.09 -10.15 -15.08
C ASP A 23 15.88 -8.98 -16.05
N GLU A 24 16.71 -7.95 -15.94
CA GLU A 24 16.62 -6.77 -16.80
C GLU A 24 16.87 -7.10 -18.27
N GLU A 25 17.61 -8.17 -18.55
CA GLU A 25 17.85 -8.67 -19.89
C GLU A 25 16.65 -9.42 -20.49
N ASN A 26 15.66 -9.82 -19.66
CA ASN A 26 14.47 -10.49 -20.17
C ASN A 26 13.47 -9.49 -20.72
N PRO A 27 13.02 -9.60 -21.98
CA PRO A 27 11.96 -8.78 -22.52
C PRO A 27 10.71 -8.89 -21.64
N LEU A 28 10.02 -7.75 -21.41
CA LEU A 28 8.75 -7.73 -20.65
C LEU A 28 7.72 -8.73 -21.20
N GLU A 29 7.83 -9.07 -22.47
CA GLU A 29 6.94 -10.00 -23.17
C GLU A 29 7.02 -11.44 -22.66
N GLU A 30 8.17 -11.85 -22.12
CA GLU A 30 8.40 -13.20 -21.58
C GLU A 30 8.13 -13.31 -20.08
N LYS A 31 7.84 -12.20 -19.38
CA LYS A 31 7.59 -12.20 -17.94
C LYS A 31 6.20 -12.77 -17.64
N ILE A 32 6.17 -13.87 -16.93
CA ILE A 32 4.95 -14.52 -16.43
C ILE A 32 4.55 -13.89 -15.09
N ILE A 33 5.53 -13.43 -14.30
CA ILE A 33 5.36 -12.79 -12.99
C ILE A 33 6.00 -11.40 -13.06
N GLY A 34 5.30 -10.38 -12.56
CA GLY A 34 5.80 -9.01 -12.58
C GLY A 34 5.02 -8.09 -11.64
N THR A 35 5.41 -6.84 -11.59
CA THR A 35 4.64 -5.83 -10.85
C THR A 35 3.39 -5.42 -11.63
N SER A 36 2.38 -4.92 -10.92
CA SER A 36 1.22 -4.27 -11.55
C SER A 36 1.65 -3.12 -12.46
N LYS A 37 2.67 -2.35 -12.04
CA LYS A 37 3.25 -1.25 -12.83
C LYS A 37 3.85 -1.75 -14.15
N ASP A 38 4.65 -2.83 -14.12
CA ASP A 38 5.25 -3.39 -15.34
C ASP A 38 4.18 -3.91 -16.29
N TYR A 39 3.14 -4.57 -15.73
CA TYR A 39 2.04 -5.09 -16.53
C TYR A 39 1.24 -3.97 -17.21
N VAL A 40 0.91 -2.92 -16.47
CA VAL A 40 0.22 -1.73 -17.00
C VAL A 40 1.08 -1.04 -18.05
N ASN A 41 2.35 -0.80 -17.77
CA ASN A 41 3.28 -0.17 -18.70
C ASN A 41 3.41 -0.94 -20.03
N LYS A 42 3.38 -2.28 -19.97
CA LYS A 42 3.36 -3.12 -21.17
C LYS A 42 2.11 -2.85 -22.04
N ILE A 43 0.94 -2.70 -21.40
CA ILE A 43 -0.30 -2.39 -22.11
C ILE A 43 -0.25 -0.98 -22.69
N LEU A 44 0.20 0.00 -21.90
CA LEU A 44 0.28 1.39 -22.33
C LEU A 44 1.24 1.60 -23.50
N ARG A 45 2.44 0.99 -23.46
CA ARG A 45 3.41 1.05 -24.56
C ARG A 45 2.92 0.41 -25.85
N ALA A 46 2.06 -0.59 -25.76
CA ALA A 46 1.46 -1.18 -26.97
C ALA A 46 0.40 -0.26 -27.63
N ALA A 47 -0.27 0.55 -26.83
CA ALA A 47 -1.24 1.53 -27.32
C ALA A 47 -0.58 2.87 -27.72
N PHE A 48 0.46 3.24 -27.02
CA PHE A 48 1.19 4.49 -27.18
C PHE A 48 2.71 4.19 -27.21
N PRO A 49 3.30 3.84 -28.36
CA PRO A 49 4.68 3.34 -28.45
C PRO A 49 5.74 4.30 -27.88
N ASP A 50 5.49 5.61 -28.00
CA ASP A 50 6.43 6.66 -27.57
C ASP A 50 6.26 7.04 -26.08
N ILE A 51 5.36 6.35 -25.37
CA ILE A 51 5.08 6.69 -23.98
C ILE A 51 6.17 6.17 -23.05
N ILE A 52 6.61 7.03 -22.15
CA ILE A 52 7.41 6.68 -20.97
C ILE A 52 6.53 6.97 -19.75
N PRO A 53 5.69 6.03 -19.31
CA PRO A 53 4.76 6.30 -18.22
C PRO A 53 5.50 6.76 -16.99
N ASP A 54 5.22 7.98 -16.55
CA ASP A 54 5.80 8.58 -15.37
C ASP A 54 4.79 8.59 -14.22
N SER A 55 5.28 8.26 -13.04
CA SER A 55 4.52 8.33 -11.81
C SER A 55 4.63 9.68 -11.10
N THR A 56 5.35 10.65 -11.68
CA THR A 56 5.62 11.95 -11.06
C THR A 56 4.43 12.93 -11.19
N GLY A 57 3.28 12.55 -10.67
CA GLY A 57 2.17 13.49 -10.49
C GLY A 57 2.51 14.69 -9.58
N TYR A 58 3.73 14.75 -9.02
CA TYR A 58 4.11 15.79 -8.06
C TYR A 58 4.39 17.15 -8.72
N SER A 59 5.10 17.18 -9.83
CA SER A 59 5.36 18.42 -10.59
C SER A 59 4.08 18.99 -11.21
N ILE A 60 3.27 18.10 -11.77
CA ILE A 60 1.96 18.44 -12.36
C ILE A 60 1.00 19.01 -11.32
N ARG A 61 1.01 18.46 -10.10
CA ARG A 61 0.22 18.95 -8.98
C ARG A 61 0.55 20.40 -8.63
N GLU A 62 1.83 20.74 -8.55
CA GLU A 62 2.24 22.10 -8.21
C GLU A 62 1.76 23.14 -9.24
N GLU A 63 1.75 22.78 -10.52
CA GLU A 63 1.24 23.65 -11.57
C GLU A 63 -0.27 23.85 -11.46
N ILE A 64 -1.03 22.77 -11.33
CA ILE A 64 -2.49 22.84 -11.18
C ILE A 64 -2.88 23.64 -9.94
N ASP A 65 -2.22 23.41 -8.80
CA ASP A 65 -2.54 24.09 -7.55
C ASP A 65 -2.16 25.57 -7.57
N LYS A 66 -1.16 25.99 -8.35
CA LYS A 66 -0.73 27.40 -8.49
C LYS A 66 -1.67 28.21 -9.39
N GLU A 67 -2.18 27.62 -10.46
CA GLU A 67 -2.93 28.34 -11.51
C GLU A 67 -4.46 28.21 -11.34
N ASN A 68 -4.92 27.53 -10.30
CA ASN A 68 -6.32 27.18 -10.18
C ASN A 68 -7.21 28.31 -9.65
N PRO A 69 -8.14 28.86 -10.45
CA PRO A 69 -9.08 29.87 -10.02
C PRO A 69 -10.18 29.38 -9.07
N LEU A 70 -10.38 28.05 -8.95
CA LEU A 70 -11.44 27.43 -8.14
C LEU A 70 -10.94 26.95 -6.77
N GLY A 71 -9.64 27.16 -6.45
CA GLY A 71 -9.05 26.79 -5.17
C GLY A 71 -8.36 25.41 -5.17
N PRO A 72 -7.71 25.02 -4.08
CA PRO A 72 -6.70 23.94 -4.04
C PRO A 72 -7.26 22.52 -4.16
N ASN A 73 -8.48 22.31 -4.62
CA ASN A 73 -9.15 21.01 -4.61
C ASN A 73 -9.20 20.31 -5.97
N ILE A 74 -8.72 20.94 -7.06
CA ILE A 74 -8.81 20.34 -8.41
C ILE A 74 -7.91 19.12 -8.56
N TRP A 75 -6.67 19.19 -8.09
CA TRP A 75 -5.79 18.03 -8.08
C TRP A 75 -6.42 16.85 -7.33
N ARG A 76 -7.05 17.13 -6.20
CA ARG A 76 -7.77 16.14 -5.40
C ARG A 76 -8.91 15.49 -6.18
N GLU A 77 -9.71 16.28 -6.90
CA GLU A 77 -10.78 15.74 -7.75
C GLU A 77 -10.22 14.82 -8.83
N LEU A 78 -9.12 15.24 -9.47
CA LEU A 78 -8.45 14.44 -10.50
C LEU A 78 -7.83 13.17 -9.95
N ASP A 79 -6.86 13.30 -9.07
CA ASP A 79 -5.96 12.25 -8.63
C ASP A 79 -6.60 11.24 -7.67
N SER A 80 -7.50 11.71 -6.80
CA SER A 80 -8.11 10.84 -5.79
C SER A 80 -9.53 10.37 -6.13
N PHE A 81 -10.17 10.93 -7.16
CA PHE A 81 -11.53 10.56 -7.48
C PHE A 81 -11.76 10.25 -8.96
N ILE A 82 -11.46 11.19 -9.87
CA ILE A 82 -11.83 11.04 -11.29
C ILE A 82 -11.00 9.97 -11.96
N LEU A 83 -9.68 10.13 -11.96
CA LEU A 83 -8.77 9.21 -12.64
C LEU A 83 -8.79 7.80 -12.01
N PRO A 84 -8.66 7.62 -10.67
CA PRO A 84 -8.66 6.29 -10.08
C PRO A 84 -9.96 5.51 -10.22
N ASN A 85 -11.10 6.21 -10.35
CA ASN A 85 -12.41 5.56 -10.45
C ASN A 85 -13.00 5.59 -11.86
N PHE A 86 -12.26 6.03 -12.86
CA PHE A 86 -12.76 6.17 -14.23
C PHE A 86 -14.09 6.92 -14.28
N VAL A 87 -14.15 8.10 -13.67
CA VAL A 87 -15.37 8.91 -13.60
C VAL A 87 -15.58 9.69 -14.89
N THR A 88 -16.75 9.58 -15.48
CA THR A 88 -17.14 10.36 -16.67
C THR A 88 -17.78 11.70 -16.27
N GLU A 89 -17.82 12.67 -17.21
CA GLU A 89 -18.50 13.96 -17.01
C GLU A 89 -19.92 13.79 -16.45
N LYS A 90 -20.71 12.94 -17.12
CA LYS A 90 -22.11 12.70 -16.74
C LYS A 90 -22.22 12.19 -15.31
N GLU A 91 -21.39 11.23 -14.92
CA GLU A 91 -21.39 10.66 -13.58
C GLU A 91 -20.95 11.67 -12.52
N TYR A 92 -19.98 12.53 -12.87
CA TYR A 92 -19.49 13.58 -11.97
C TYR A 92 -20.55 14.66 -11.76
N CYS A 93 -21.10 15.20 -12.82
CA CYS A 93 -22.10 16.27 -12.76
C CYS A 93 -23.43 15.82 -12.12
N GLU A 94 -23.85 14.57 -12.39
CA GLU A 94 -25.07 14.00 -11.82
C GLU A 94 -24.87 13.38 -10.41
N GLU A 95 -23.66 13.41 -9.86
CA GLU A 95 -23.29 12.84 -8.55
C GLU A 95 -23.72 11.37 -8.37
N LYS A 96 -23.55 10.56 -9.43
CA LYS A 96 -23.97 9.16 -9.43
C LYS A 96 -23.00 8.21 -8.72
N ILE A 97 -21.82 8.70 -8.33
CA ILE A 97 -20.76 7.89 -7.75
C ILE A 97 -20.52 8.30 -6.30
N SER A 98 -20.37 7.30 -5.43
CA SER A 98 -19.99 7.54 -4.04
C SER A 98 -18.59 8.15 -3.94
N ARG A 99 -18.47 9.28 -3.27
CA ARG A 99 -17.22 10.00 -3.02
C ARG A 99 -16.58 9.48 -1.73
N VAL A 100 -15.90 8.36 -1.82
CA VAL A 100 -15.25 7.76 -0.65
C VAL A 100 -14.14 8.68 -0.13
N GLY A 101 -14.25 9.09 1.14
CA GLY A 101 -13.26 9.94 1.78
C GLY A 101 -13.26 11.41 1.36
N MET A 102 -14.20 11.83 0.54
CA MET A 102 -14.28 13.20 0.03
C MET A 102 -15.61 13.86 0.35
N LYS A 103 -15.57 15.17 0.57
CA LYS A 103 -16.80 15.94 0.80
C LYS A 103 -17.67 15.97 -0.45
N LYS A 104 -18.99 15.90 -0.27
CA LYS A 104 -19.93 16.06 -1.35
C LYS A 104 -19.95 17.51 -1.85
N ILE A 105 -19.95 17.69 -3.15
CA ILE A 105 -20.17 18.97 -3.81
C ILE A 105 -21.64 19.03 -4.18
N LYS A 106 -22.43 19.71 -3.36
CA LYS A 106 -23.92 19.70 -3.47
C LYS A 106 -24.43 20.47 -4.70
N ASN A 107 -23.74 21.54 -5.08
CA ASN A 107 -24.18 22.40 -6.17
C ASN A 107 -23.79 21.79 -7.53
N SER A 108 -24.79 21.60 -8.41
CA SER A 108 -24.59 21.05 -9.77
C SER A 108 -23.76 21.98 -10.66
N ASP A 109 -23.96 23.30 -10.53
CA ASP A 109 -23.25 24.28 -11.35
C ASP A 109 -21.77 24.36 -10.94
N GLU A 110 -21.48 24.20 -9.64
CA GLU A 110 -20.12 24.07 -9.13
C GLU A 110 -19.44 22.80 -9.69
N ARG A 111 -20.14 21.66 -9.68
CA ARG A 111 -19.61 20.41 -10.29
C ARG A 111 -19.33 20.58 -11.77
N LYS A 112 -20.22 21.25 -12.51
CA LYS A 112 -20.02 21.51 -13.94
C LYS A 112 -18.81 22.43 -14.17
N SER A 113 -18.68 23.51 -13.40
CA SER A 113 -17.53 24.41 -13.50
C SER A 113 -16.20 23.71 -13.20
N ILE A 114 -16.16 22.81 -12.22
CA ILE A 114 -14.99 21.99 -11.90
C ILE A 114 -14.68 21.06 -13.06
N TRP A 115 -15.70 20.40 -13.63
CA TRP A 115 -15.50 19.50 -14.76
C TRP A 115 -14.96 20.24 -15.99
N ASP A 116 -15.52 21.38 -16.35
CA ASP A 116 -15.07 22.19 -17.47
C ASP A 116 -13.59 22.60 -17.31
N TYR A 117 -13.17 22.90 -16.09
CA TYR A 117 -11.76 23.19 -15.79
C TYR A 117 -10.88 21.94 -15.97
N ILE A 118 -11.34 20.78 -15.49
CA ILE A 118 -10.63 19.51 -15.66
C ILE A 118 -10.51 19.11 -17.15
N GLU A 119 -11.53 19.38 -17.95
CA GLU A 119 -11.50 19.14 -19.39
C GLU A 119 -10.47 20.01 -20.10
N ASN A 120 -10.28 21.23 -19.64
CA ASN A 120 -9.20 22.09 -20.11
C ASN A 120 -7.83 21.50 -19.73
N ILE A 121 -7.66 21.01 -18.50
CA ILE A 121 -6.43 20.33 -18.08
C ILE A 121 -6.16 19.11 -18.98
N PHE A 122 -7.15 18.27 -19.24
CA PHE A 122 -6.99 17.12 -20.14
C PHE A 122 -6.58 17.54 -21.56
N THR A 123 -7.16 18.66 -22.05
CA THR A 123 -6.81 19.21 -23.37
C THR A 123 -5.37 19.69 -23.43
N GLU A 124 -4.88 20.33 -22.38
CA GLU A 124 -3.49 20.77 -22.27
C GLU A 124 -2.55 19.58 -22.13
N TRP A 125 -2.88 18.60 -21.29
CA TRP A 125 -2.10 17.38 -21.14
C TRP A 125 -1.98 16.59 -22.46
N ASP A 126 -3.04 16.54 -23.25
CA ASP A 126 -2.98 15.92 -24.58
C ASP A 126 -2.05 16.67 -25.54
N LYS A 127 -2.04 18.02 -25.50
CA LYS A 127 -1.15 18.85 -26.32
C LYS A 127 0.31 18.72 -25.93
N GLU A 128 0.59 18.67 -24.62
CA GLU A 128 1.93 18.60 -24.05
C GLU A 128 2.45 17.16 -23.94
N ASN A 129 1.64 16.19 -24.34
CA ASN A 129 1.94 14.77 -24.23
C ASN A 129 2.31 14.35 -22.79
N ILE A 130 1.53 14.82 -21.81
CA ILE A 130 1.75 14.49 -20.40
C ILE A 130 1.54 12.98 -20.18
N GLN A 131 2.51 12.36 -19.50
CA GLN A 131 2.58 10.90 -19.37
C GLN A 131 2.24 10.40 -17.96
N TYR A 132 1.41 11.15 -17.23
CA TYR A 132 0.92 10.72 -15.93
C TYR A 132 0.15 9.40 -16.04
N THR A 133 0.62 8.35 -15.38
CA THR A 133 0.17 6.97 -15.60
C THR A 133 -1.35 6.79 -15.44
N GLU A 134 -1.96 7.34 -14.38
CA GLU A 134 -3.41 7.22 -14.15
C GLU A 134 -4.22 7.91 -15.27
N TYR A 135 -3.76 9.07 -15.75
CA TYR A 135 -4.39 9.76 -16.87
C TYR A 135 -4.32 8.95 -18.16
N VAL A 136 -3.15 8.38 -18.45
CA VAL A 136 -2.96 7.57 -19.66
C VAL A 136 -3.80 6.29 -19.60
N CYS A 137 -3.91 5.65 -18.43
CA CYS A 137 -4.83 4.53 -18.21
C CYS A 137 -6.28 4.94 -18.48
N TYR A 138 -6.69 6.08 -17.94
CA TYR A 138 -8.02 6.65 -18.13
C TYR A 138 -8.33 6.88 -19.62
N LYS A 139 -7.43 7.52 -20.36
CA LYS A 139 -7.54 7.76 -21.80
C LYS A 139 -7.59 6.45 -22.61
N LEU A 140 -6.76 5.47 -22.26
CA LEU A 140 -6.76 4.19 -22.97
C LEU A 140 -8.07 3.45 -22.79
N ILE A 141 -8.66 3.45 -21.58
CA ILE A 141 -9.96 2.83 -21.34
C ILE A 141 -11.05 3.53 -22.15
N GLN A 142 -11.05 4.87 -22.20
CA GLN A 142 -11.98 5.61 -23.07
C GLN A 142 -11.87 5.14 -24.53
N LYS A 143 -10.66 5.03 -25.07
CA LYS A 143 -10.46 4.54 -26.45
C LYS A 143 -10.93 3.10 -26.66
N ILE A 144 -10.74 2.23 -25.66
CA ILE A 144 -11.22 0.84 -25.72
C ILE A 144 -12.76 0.81 -25.74
N GLU A 145 -13.42 1.58 -24.89
CA GLU A 145 -14.87 1.60 -24.76
C GLU A 145 -15.57 2.25 -25.97
N ASN A 146 -14.94 3.26 -26.54
CA ASN A 146 -15.42 3.89 -27.78
C ASN A 146 -15.13 3.04 -29.03
N GLY A 147 -14.40 1.94 -28.90
CA GLY A 147 -14.04 1.08 -30.03
C GLY A 147 -12.89 1.61 -30.91
N GLU A 148 -12.23 2.70 -30.46
CA GLU A 148 -11.11 3.32 -31.15
C GLU A 148 -9.80 2.53 -31.01
N TYR A 149 -9.69 1.69 -29.95
CA TYR A 149 -8.54 0.84 -29.71
C TYR A 149 -8.97 -0.57 -29.32
N LYS A 150 -8.29 -1.56 -29.86
CA LYS A 150 -8.46 -2.98 -29.48
C LYS A 150 -7.14 -3.50 -28.93
N ILE A 151 -7.19 -4.08 -27.74
CA ILE A 151 -6.02 -4.70 -27.12
C ILE A 151 -5.53 -5.83 -28.04
N PRO A 152 -4.24 -5.80 -28.46
CA PRO A 152 -3.65 -6.84 -29.29
C PRO A 152 -3.74 -8.22 -28.63
N GLU A 153 -3.98 -9.27 -29.43
CA GLU A 153 -4.11 -10.65 -28.92
C GLU A 153 -2.86 -11.13 -28.14
N LYS A 154 -1.67 -10.68 -28.54
CA LYS A 154 -0.41 -10.99 -27.83
C LYS A 154 -0.35 -10.45 -26.39
N LEU A 155 -1.17 -9.46 -26.05
CA LEU A 155 -1.26 -8.91 -24.69
C LEU A 155 -2.36 -9.56 -23.87
N LYS A 156 -3.22 -10.37 -24.47
CA LYS A 156 -4.30 -11.04 -23.77
C LYS A 156 -3.83 -12.33 -23.12
N THR A 157 -4.29 -12.56 -21.92
CA THR A 157 -4.10 -13.80 -21.17
C THR A 157 -5.41 -14.49 -20.88
N ASP A 158 -5.40 -15.82 -20.72
CA ASP A 158 -6.59 -16.55 -20.31
C ASP A 158 -6.90 -16.29 -18.83
N TYR A 159 -5.89 -16.25 -18.00
CA TYR A 159 -6.00 -16.06 -16.55
C TYR A 159 -5.04 -14.99 -16.08
N LEU A 160 -5.50 -14.14 -15.19
CA LEU A 160 -4.67 -13.14 -14.51
C LEU A 160 -4.89 -13.25 -13.00
N LEU A 161 -3.81 -13.42 -12.26
CA LEU A 161 -3.81 -13.37 -10.79
C LEU A 161 -3.22 -12.03 -10.36
N VAL A 162 -3.93 -11.31 -9.50
CA VAL A 162 -3.49 -10.02 -8.96
C VAL A 162 -3.50 -10.13 -7.44
N ASP A 163 -2.33 -10.01 -6.87
CA ASP A 163 -2.15 -9.97 -5.43
C ASP A 163 -2.22 -8.53 -4.90
N ASP A 164 -2.68 -8.37 -3.66
CA ASP A 164 -2.84 -7.06 -3.01
C ASP A 164 -3.65 -6.05 -3.84
N ALA A 165 -4.75 -6.50 -4.44
CA ALA A 165 -5.57 -5.68 -5.35
C ALA A 165 -6.17 -4.42 -4.69
N GLN A 166 -6.23 -4.33 -3.35
CA GLN A 166 -6.70 -3.15 -2.61
C GLN A 166 -5.85 -1.91 -2.84
N ASP A 167 -4.62 -2.05 -3.32
CA ASP A 167 -3.72 -0.92 -3.61
C ASP A 167 -3.83 -0.41 -5.05
N LEU A 168 -4.62 -1.09 -5.87
CA LEU A 168 -4.81 -0.70 -7.27
C LEU A 168 -6.07 0.14 -7.44
N SER A 169 -5.99 1.15 -8.30
CA SER A 169 -7.16 1.94 -8.68
C SER A 169 -8.16 1.09 -9.49
N ALA A 170 -9.44 1.50 -9.46
CA ALA A 170 -10.45 0.85 -10.28
C ALA A 170 -10.13 0.99 -11.78
N THR A 171 -9.55 2.11 -12.19
CA THR A 171 -9.08 2.36 -13.55
C THR A 171 -7.99 1.37 -13.95
N THR A 172 -6.97 1.18 -13.10
CA THR A 172 -5.92 0.20 -13.34
C THR A 172 -6.48 -1.23 -13.43
N LEU A 173 -7.34 -1.63 -12.50
CA LEU A 173 -7.96 -2.96 -12.52
C LEU A 173 -8.86 -3.16 -13.76
N ARG A 174 -9.57 -2.12 -14.19
CA ARG A 174 -10.40 -2.15 -15.40
C ARG A 174 -9.54 -2.37 -16.65
N LEU A 175 -8.41 -1.68 -16.74
CA LEU A 175 -7.46 -1.89 -17.83
C LEU A 175 -6.88 -3.31 -17.83
N MET A 176 -6.47 -3.81 -16.67
CA MET A 176 -6.01 -5.20 -16.52
C MET A 176 -7.11 -6.20 -16.92
N ARG A 177 -8.35 -5.97 -16.48
CA ARG A 177 -9.48 -6.83 -16.81
C ARG A 177 -9.73 -6.92 -18.31
N ALA A 178 -9.53 -5.84 -19.05
CA ALA A 178 -9.68 -5.80 -20.50
C ALA A 178 -8.70 -6.72 -21.25
N THR A 179 -7.60 -7.14 -20.63
CA THR A 179 -6.62 -8.08 -21.20
C THR A 179 -6.96 -9.55 -20.95
N VAL A 180 -7.99 -9.85 -20.14
CA VAL A 180 -8.28 -11.22 -19.68
C VAL A 180 -9.40 -11.85 -20.47
N ARG A 181 -9.15 -13.03 -21.06
CA ARG A 181 -10.15 -13.78 -21.84
C ARG A 181 -11.11 -14.59 -20.97
N LYS A 182 -10.61 -15.25 -19.92
CA LYS A 182 -11.42 -16.20 -19.12
C LYS A 182 -11.67 -15.68 -17.71
N SER A 183 -10.66 -15.64 -16.84
CA SER A 183 -10.86 -15.31 -15.44
C SER A 183 -9.74 -14.46 -14.86
N MET A 184 -10.12 -13.50 -14.02
CA MET A 184 -9.25 -12.70 -13.19
C MET A 184 -9.47 -13.07 -11.73
N ILE A 185 -8.40 -13.44 -11.04
CA ILE A 185 -8.42 -13.82 -9.62
C ILE A 185 -7.70 -12.72 -8.86
N LEU A 186 -8.36 -12.20 -7.83
CA LEU A 186 -7.83 -11.13 -7.00
C LEU A 186 -7.69 -11.62 -5.57
N THR A 187 -6.56 -11.34 -4.93
CA THR A 187 -6.48 -11.36 -3.47
C THR A 187 -6.56 -9.93 -2.95
N TYR A 188 -7.22 -9.72 -1.85
CA TYR A 188 -7.28 -8.40 -1.24
C TYR A 188 -7.59 -8.46 0.25
N ASP A 189 -7.08 -7.49 0.97
CA ASP A 189 -7.43 -7.19 2.35
C ASP A 189 -7.65 -5.67 2.47
N LYS A 190 -8.90 -5.25 2.64
CA LYS A 190 -9.24 -3.83 2.66
C LYS A 190 -8.63 -3.08 3.87
N GLU A 191 -8.40 -3.78 4.97
CA GLU A 191 -7.75 -3.23 6.16
C GLU A 191 -6.23 -3.12 5.99
N GLN A 192 -5.66 -3.66 4.91
CA GLN A 192 -4.28 -3.42 4.47
C GLN A 192 -4.17 -2.45 3.29
N ALA A 193 -5.22 -1.69 2.99
CA ALA A 193 -5.17 -0.59 2.03
C ALA A 193 -4.48 0.63 2.69
N VAL A 194 -3.21 0.86 2.35
CA VAL A 194 -2.36 1.91 2.97
C VAL A 194 -2.01 3.05 2.01
N PHE A 195 -2.17 2.87 0.71
CA PHE A 195 -1.83 3.87 -0.30
C PHE A 195 -3.02 4.71 -0.77
N GLN A 196 -4.22 4.15 -0.70
CA GLN A 196 -5.45 4.82 -1.12
C GLN A 196 -6.66 4.25 -0.36
N PRO A 197 -7.79 4.98 -0.29
CA PRO A 197 -9.04 4.41 0.17
C PRO A 197 -9.43 3.22 -0.70
N SER A 198 -10.13 2.25 -0.12
CA SER A 198 -10.49 1.00 -0.81
C SER A 198 -11.11 1.23 -2.19
N CYS A 199 -10.69 0.42 -3.15
CA CYS A 199 -11.18 0.42 -4.52
C CYS A 199 -12.71 0.23 -4.58
N ILE A 200 -13.36 0.94 -5.47
CA ILE A 200 -14.77 0.70 -5.81
C ILE A 200 -14.84 -0.38 -6.89
N TRP A 201 -14.95 -1.64 -6.49
CA TRP A 201 -14.89 -2.83 -7.36
C TRP A 201 -15.80 -2.76 -8.60
N ASN A 202 -17.01 -2.23 -8.43
CA ASN A 202 -17.95 -2.06 -9.55
C ASN A 202 -17.40 -1.15 -10.66
N ARG A 203 -16.54 -0.19 -10.28
CA ARG A 203 -15.87 0.69 -11.26
C ARG A 203 -14.81 -0.04 -12.07
N ALA A 204 -14.20 -1.06 -11.48
CA ALA A 204 -13.28 -1.96 -12.19
C ALA A 204 -13.99 -2.98 -13.09
N GLY A 205 -15.32 -3.02 -13.10
CA GLY A 205 -16.10 -4.05 -13.78
C GLY A 205 -16.00 -5.42 -13.12
N ILE A 206 -15.72 -5.46 -11.80
CA ILE A 206 -15.52 -6.66 -11.02
C ILE A 206 -16.70 -6.82 -10.05
N ASP A 207 -17.46 -7.91 -10.20
CA ASP A 207 -18.52 -8.28 -9.27
C ASP A 207 -17.96 -9.25 -8.22
N ILE A 208 -17.70 -8.71 -7.02
CA ILE A 208 -17.22 -9.49 -5.88
C ILE A 208 -18.35 -10.18 -5.11
N SER A 209 -19.62 -9.82 -5.37
CA SER A 209 -20.75 -10.26 -4.53
C SER A 209 -21.02 -11.75 -4.62
N ARG A 210 -20.70 -12.39 -5.74
CA ARG A 210 -20.99 -13.81 -6.01
C ARG A 210 -19.78 -14.73 -5.99
N ASN A 211 -18.57 -14.16 -6.02
CA ASN A 211 -17.33 -14.90 -6.22
C ASN A 211 -16.32 -14.62 -5.11
N LEU A 212 -16.77 -14.23 -3.92
CA LEU A 212 -15.91 -13.95 -2.78
C LEU A 212 -15.64 -15.24 -2.00
N ILE A 213 -14.35 -15.54 -1.82
CA ILE A 213 -13.90 -16.62 -0.94
C ILE A 213 -13.12 -15.99 0.21
N ASN A 214 -13.60 -16.19 1.44
CA ASN A 214 -12.90 -15.72 2.63
C ASN A 214 -11.90 -16.78 3.10
N LEU A 215 -10.65 -16.38 3.30
CA LEU A 215 -9.63 -17.22 3.91
C LEU A 215 -9.65 -17.00 5.43
N ASN A 216 -10.17 -17.96 6.16
CA ASN A 216 -10.45 -17.86 7.60
C ASN A 216 -9.37 -18.51 8.48
N ILE A 217 -8.21 -18.86 7.93
CA ILE A 217 -7.09 -19.46 8.64
C ILE A 217 -5.84 -18.65 8.40
N ASN A 218 -5.22 -18.20 9.48
CA ASN A 218 -3.93 -17.55 9.46
C ASN A 218 -2.82 -18.57 9.81
N PHE A 219 -2.02 -18.93 8.85
CA PHE A 219 -0.86 -19.84 9.02
C PHE A 219 0.44 -19.08 9.30
N ARG A 220 0.44 -17.75 9.24
CA ARG A 220 1.63 -16.92 9.35
C ARG A 220 1.97 -16.65 10.82
N SER A 221 1.10 -15.96 11.52
CA SER A 221 1.38 -15.41 12.84
C SER A 221 1.00 -16.38 13.97
N THR A 222 1.56 -16.15 15.15
CA THR A 222 1.13 -16.80 16.38
C THR A 222 -0.25 -16.33 16.84
N ASN A 223 -0.88 -17.08 17.72
CA ASN A 223 -2.21 -16.74 18.25
C ASN A 223 -2.22 -15.39 18.95
N GLN A 224 -1.18 -15.11 19.75
CA GLN A 224 -1.04 -13.86 20.50
C GLN A 224 -0.98 -12.64 19.57
N ILE A 225 -0.21 -12.72 18.50
CA ILE A 225 -0.14 -11.64 17.49
C ILE A 225 -1.47 -11.52 16.76
N ASN A 226 -2.07 -12.63 16.35
CA ASN A 226 -3.34 -12.64 15.64
C ASN A 226 -4.49 -12.06 16.50
N GLU A 227 -4.55 -12.37 17.79
CA GLU A 227 -5.55 -11.81 18.72
C GLU A 227 -5.43 -10.29 18.84
N VAL A 228 -4.20 -9.76 19.00
CA VAL A 228 -3.95 -8.31 19.02
C VAL A 228 -4.33 -7.68 17.69
N ALA A 229 -3.92 -8.26 16.57
CA ALA A 229 -4.23 -7.77 15.23
C ALA A 229 -5.74 -7.68 15.01
N GLU A 230 -6.49 -8.72 15.36
CA GLU A 230 -7.94 -8.78 15.17
C GLU A 230 -8.70 -7.83 16.10
N LYS A 231 -8.29 -7.72 17.37
CA LYS A 231 -8.84 -6.72 18.29
C LYS A 231 -8.59 -5.31 17.78
N TYR A 232 -7.41 -5.06 17.25
CA TYR A 232 -7.09 -3.75 16.67
C TYR A 232 -7.89 -3.50 15.38
N ARG A 233 -7.99 -4.48 14.48
CA ARG A 233 -8.80 -4.39 13.27
C ARG A 233 -10.26 -4.04 13.57
N ALA A 234 -10.81 -4.56 14.67
CA ALA A 234 -12.19 -4.27 15.10
C ALA A 234 -12.42 -2.79 15.47
N THR A 235 -11.34 -2.00 15.70
CA THR A 235 -11.44 -0.55 15.91
C THR A 235 -11.58 0.23 14.59
N ILE A 236 -11.22 -0.37 13.45
CA ILE A 236 -11.30 0.26 12.14
C ILE A 236 -12.76 0.35 11.72
N LYS A 237 -13.20 1.56 11.36
CA LYS A 237 -14.58 1.79 10.93
C LYS A 237 -14.89 1.03 9.64
N GLY A 238 -15.91 0.19 9.67
CA GLY A 238 -16.33 -0.61 8.52
C GLY A 238 -15.58 -1.92 8.34
N ALA A 239 -14.66 -2.28 9.27
CA ALA A 239 -14.06 -3.59 9.29
C ALA A 239 -15.11 -4.69 9.54
N ASN A 240 -14.93 -5.84 8.89
CA ASN A 240 -15.78 -6.99 9.15
C ASN A 240 -15.41 -7.58 10.52
N LYS A 241 -16.38 -7.68 11.43
CA LYS A 241 -16.20 -8.24 12.77
C LYS A 241 -16.57 -9.72 12.86
N GLU A 242 -17.12 -10.26 11.79
CA GLU A 242 -17.47 -11.67 11.66
C GLU A 242 -16.33 -12.43 10.98
N ASN A 243 -16.13 -13.68 11.33
CA ASN A 243 -15.11 -14.57 10.74
C ASN A 243 -13.66 -14.14 11.00
N LEU A 244 -13.30 -14.03 12.27
CA LEU A 244 -11.91 -13.83 12.68
C LEU A 244 -11.03 -15.00 12.22
N PRO A 245 -9.88 -14.74 11.57
CA PRO A 245 -8.96 -15.79 11.17
C PRO A 245 -8.49 -16.61 12.39
N LYS A 246 -8.54 -17.94 12.27
CA LYS A 246 -8.00 -18.84 13.28
C LYS A 246 -6.53 -19.08 13.03
N THR A 247 -5.76 -19.23 14.08
CA THR A 247 -4.36 -19.65 14.01
C THR A 247 -4.12 -20.85 14.93
N PHE A 248 -3.09 -21.63 14.61
CA PHE A 248 -2.73 -22.85 15.35
C PHE A 248 -1.36 -22.77 16.01
N ARG A 249 -0.64 -21.64 15.82
CA ARG A 249 0.69 -21.44 16.38
C ARG A 249 0.58 -20.66 17.69
N LEU A 250 1.25 -21.14 18.73
CA LEU A 250 1.42 -20.42 19.98
C LEU A 250 2.75 -19.66 19.94
N GLY A 251 2.80 -18.51 20.58
CA GLY A 251 3.99 -17.67 20.71
C GLY A 251 4.02 -16.89 22.01
N PRO A 252 5.03 -16.04 22.21
CA PRO A 252 5.06 -15.15 23.35
C PRO A 252 3.96 -14.08 23.25
N PRO A 253 3.58 -13.48 24.40
CA PRO A 253 2.72 -12.31 24.40
C PRO A 253 3.31 -11.16 23.57
N VAL A 254 2.45 -10.32 23.01
CA VAL A 254 2.88 -9.06 22.40
C VAL A 254 3.27 -8.09 23.50
N GLU A 255 4.47 -7.52 23.42
CA GLU A 255 4.99 -6.61 24.43
C GLU A 255 4.79 -5.15 24.06
N LEU A 256 4.30 -4.36 25.02
CA LEU A 256 4.18 -2.90 24.91
C LEU A 256 5.27 -2.21 25.73
N HIS A 257 6.03 -1.34 25.07
CA HIS A 257 7.05 -0.51 25.66
C HIS A 257 6.66 0.97 25.54
N GLU A 258 6.26 1.58 26.67
CA GLU A 258 5.91 3.00 26.72
C GLU A 258 7.11 3.81 27.23
N ASN A 259 7.65 4.65 26.37
CA ASN A 259 8.87 5.42 26.64
C ASN A 259 8.56 6.92 26.76
N LYS A 260 9.42 7.68 27.43
CA LYS A 260 9.24 9.12 27.62
C LYS A 260 9.63 9.92 26.38
N ASN A 261 10.61 9.43 25.64
CA ASN A 261 11.18 10.10 24.47
C ASN A 261 11.77 9.07 23.49
N GLN A 262 12.29 9.55 22.39
CA GLN A 262 12.88 8.72 21.33
C GLN A 262 14.16 8.01 21.79
N ASP A 263 15.02 8.68 22.57
CA ASP A 263 16.27 8.09 23.05
C ASP A 263 16.01 6.88 23.95
N ASP A 264 15.04 7.00 24.87
CA ASP A 264 14.62 5.88 25.71
C ASP A 264 14.06 4.73 24.87
N SER A 265 13.29 5.04 23.82
CA SER A 265 12.77 4.04 22.89
C SER A 265 13.89 3.33 22.13
N PHE A 266 14.87 4.05 21.63
CA PHE A 266 16.00 3.46 20.91
C PHE A 266 16.87 2.61 21.82
N ALA A 267 17.17 3.08 23.04
CA ALA A 267 17.91 2.29 24.02
C ALA A 267 17.19 0.97 24.35
N GLN A 268 15.86 1.02 24.49
CA GLN A 268 15.08 -0.18 24.77
C GLN A 268 14.99 -1.11 23.55
N MET A 269 14.89 -0.59 22.32
CA MET A 269 14.96 -1.41 21.10
C MET A 269 16.30 -2.13 20.98
N ILE A 270 17.42 -1.44 21.23
CA ILE A 270 18.76 -2.05 21.22
C ILE A 270 18.85 -3.17 22.27
N SER A 271 18.33 -2.94 23.48
CA SER A 271 18.25 -3.97 24.52
C SER A 271 17.43 -5.18 24.07
N THR A 272 16.31 -4.95 23.37
CA THR A 272 15.44 -6.01 22.82
C THR A 272 16.15 -6.77 21.70
N VAL A 273 16.82 -6.09 20.78
CA VAL A 273 17.65 -6.74 19.73
C VAL A 273 18.73 -7.61 20.35
N ARG A 274 19.45 -7.08 21.35
CA ARG A 274 20.47 -7.84 22.09
C ARG A 274 19.90 -9.09 22.75
N MET A 275 18.72 -9.00 23.35
CA MET A 275 18.01 -10.15 23.94
C MET A 275 17.64 -11.19 22.87
N CYS A 276 17.07 -10.75 21.74
CA CYS A 276 16.67 -11.64 20.65
C CYS A 276 17.85 -12.43 20.09
N ILE A 277 18.99 -11.77 19.90
CA ILE A 277 20.19 -12.41 19.34
C ILE A 277 20.89 -13.28 20.39
N ASN A 278 21.22 -12.72 21.56
CA ASN A 278 22.11 -13.39 22.52
C ASN A 278 21.39 -14.41 23.39
N SER A 279 20.10 -14.18 23.72
CA SER A 279 19.35 -15.05 24.63
C SER A 279 18.39 -15.99 23.90
N LEU A 280 17.79 -15.53 22.81
CA LEU A 280 16.81 -16.30 22.06
C LEU A 280 17.38 -16.93 20.78
N ASN A 281 18.65 -16.61 20.46
CA ASN A 281 19.40 -17.19 19.34
C ASN A 281 18.78 -16.92 17.95
N TYR A 282 18.09 -15.79 17.79
CA TYR A 282 17.68 -15.31 16.48
C TYR A 282 18.85 -14.64 15.75
N LYS A 283 18.76 -14.60 14.44
CA LYS A 283 19.76 -13.93 13.61
C LYS A 283 19.35 -12.48 13.34
N PRO A 284 20.32 -11.59 13.02
CA PRO A 284 19.99 -10.21 12.63
C PRO A 284 18.93 -10.11 11.54
N GLU A 285 19.03 -10.97 10.52
CA GLU A 285 18.07 -11.00 9.40
C GLU A 285 16.66 -11.49 9.77
N ASP A 286 16.45 -12.04 10.96
CA ASP A 286 15.12 -12.40 11.46
C ASP A 286 14.37 -11.20 12.06
N ILE A 287 15.07 -10.08 12.30
CA ILE A 287 14.55 -8.91 12.99
C ILE A 287 14.27 -7.79 11.99
N CYS A 288 13.07 -7.25 12.03
CA CYS A 288 12.71 -6.04 11.32
C CYS A 288 12.22 -4.97 12.29
N ILE A 289 12.77 -3.76 12.17
CA ILE A 289 12.28 -2.57 12.85
C ILE A 289 11.39 -1.82 11.88
N ILE A 290 10.09 -1.73 12.21
CA ILE A 290 9.11 -1.03 11.39
C ILE A 290 8.76 0.29 12.08
N GLU A 291 8.87 1.40 11.34
CA GLU A 291 8.46 2.70 11.85
C GLU A 291 7.11 3.16 11.25
N SER A 292 6.30 3.86 12.05
CA SER A 292 5.00 4.38 11.64
C SER A 292 5.06 5.68 10.88
N SER A 293 6.11 6.44 11.06
CA SER A 293 6.36 7.70 10.37
C SER A 293 7.52 7.52 9.39
N TYR A 294 7.55 8.36 8.35
CA TYR A 294 8.76 8.52 7.54
C TYR A 294 9.79 9.31 8.37
N GLY A 295 10.16 8.74 9.51
CA GLY A 295 11.24 9.20 10.34
C GLY A 295 12.57 8.78 9.75
N ASP A 296 13.61 9.27 10.36
CA ASP A 296 14.96 8.87 10.04
C ASP A 296 15.45 7.91 11.15
N LEU A 297 15.54 6.63 10.84
CA LEU A 297 16.13 5.64 11.73
C LEU A 297 17.68 5.62 11.64
N SER A 298 18.32 6.62 11.03
CA SER A 298 19.78 6.67 10.91
C SER A 298 20.45 6.68 12.28
N GLU A 299 19.93 7.41 13.23
CA GLU A 299 20.44 7.42 14.61
C GLU A 299 20.34 6.04 15.28
N LEU A 300 19.22 5.34 15.09
CA LEU A 300 19.07 3.96 15.59
C LEU A 300 20.04 3.02 14.87
N SER A 301 20.23 3.18 13.57
CA SER A 301 21.19 2.43 12.77
C SER A 301 22.62 2.61 13.28
N GLU A 302 23.03 3.85 13.55
CA GLU A 302 24.33 4.16 14.17
C GLU A 302 24.49 3.53 15.56
N LYS A 303 23.46 3.60 16.40
CA LYS A 303 23.48 2.98 17.74
C LYS A 303 23.58 1.44 17.64
N LEU A 304 22.84 0.80 16.72
CA LEU A 304 22.96 -0.65 16.47
C LEU A 304 24.39 -1.03 16.05
N LYS A 305 25.01 -0.23 15.18
CA LYS A 305 26.41 -0.47 14.76
C LYS A 305 27.38 -0.27 15.91
N ASN A 306 27.27 0.82 16.65
CA ASN A 306 28.22 1.17 17.72
C ASN A 306 28.10 0.27 18.95
N GLU A 307 26.90 -0.16 19.35
CA GLU A 307 26.67 -0.91 20.58
C GLU A 307 26.61 -2.43 20.40
N LEU A 308 26.24 -2.91 19.23
CA LEU A 308 26.05 -4.34 18.94
C LEU A 308 26.92 -4.83 17.79
N ASP A 309 27.63 -3.95 17.07
CA ASP A 309 28.34 -4.25 15.81
C ASP A 309 27.41 -4.86 14.74
N LEU A 310 26.17 -4.41 14.67
CA LEU A 310 25.18 -4.87 13.73
C LEU A 310 24.93 -3.81 12.64
N ASP A 311 24.99 -4.22 11.39
CA ASP A 311 24.59 -3.40 10.27
C ASP A 311 23.06 -3.46 10.10
N SER A 312 22.50 -2.39 9.53
CA SER A 312 21.06 -2.31 9.22
C SER A 312 20.84 -1.55 7.92
N ALA A 313 19.77 -1.90 7.19
CA ALA A 313 19.38 -1.20 5.97
C ALA A 313 17.86 -1.24 5.76
N TYR A 314 17.36 -0.25 5.04
CA TYR A 314 15.95 -0.23 4.61
C TYR A 314 15.70 -1.27 3.51
N VAL A 315 14.58 -2.00 3.65
CA VAL A 315 14.19 -3.08 2.70
C VAL A 315 13.85 -2.57 1.29
N ASP A 316 13.59 -1.28 1.15
CA ASP A 316 13.31 -0.61 -0.13
C ASP A 316 14.54 0.11 -0.73
N ASP A 317 15.67 0.06 -0.07
CA ASP A 317 16.92 0.53 -0.65
C ASP A 317 17.26 -0.26 -1.92
N SER A 318 17.79 0.45 -2.91
CA SER A 318 18.15 -0.13 -4.20
C SER A 318 19.24 -1.19 -4.10
N GLU A 319 20.14 -1.07 -3.13
CA GLU A 319 21.27 -1.98 -2.90
C GLU A 319 20.93 -3.12 -1.94
N PHE A 320 19.76 -3.09 -1.27
CA PHE A 320 19.38 -4.08 -0.28
C PHE A 320 19.20 -5.47 -0.88
N ASP A 321 19.85 -6.49 -0.30
CA ASP A 321 19.64 -7.91 -0.61
C ASP A 321 19.10 -8.67 0.61
N PHE A 322 18.04 -9.48 0.39
CA PHE A 322 17.49 -10.35 1.42
C PHE A 322 18.42 -11.44 1.95
N SER A 323 19.58 -11.67 1.29
CA SER A 323 20.62 -12.56 1.78
C SER A 323 21.57 -11.94 2.79
N ASP A 324 21.52 -10.62 2.97
CA ASP A 324 22.38 -9.92 3.91
C ASP A 324 22.01 -10.26 5.35
N ILE A 325 23.04 -10.49 6.17
CA ILE A 325 22.88 -10.77 7.61
C ILE A 325 22.89 -9.45 8.37
N ILE A 326 21.80 -8.72 8.24
CA ILE A 326 21.63 -7.37 8.83
C ILE A 326 20.25 -7.20 9.43
N ILE A 327 20.10 -6.25 10.34
CA ILE A 327 18.80 -5.80 10.85
C ILE A 327 18.06 -5.09 9.70
N ARG A 328 16.79 -5.44 9.51
CA ARG A 328 15.96 -4.85 8.48
C ARG A 328 15.19 -3.65 9.02
N LEU A 329 15.19 -2.57 8.25
CA LEU A 329 14.42 -1.38 8.55
C LEU A 329 13.31 -1.22 7.51
N ALA A 330 12.13 -0.80 7.91
CA ALA A 330 11.02 -0.58 6.98
C ALA A 330 10.07 0.50 7.49
N GLY A 331 9.51 1.30 6.59
CA GLY A 331 8.29 2.05 6.86
C GLY A 331 7.06 1.14 6.77
N THR A 332 5.95 1.56 7.39
CA THR A 332 4.68 0.79 7.34
C THR A 332 4.17 0.53 5.92
N GLN A 333 4.46 1.41 4.97
CA GLN A 333 4.08 1.21 3.57
C GLN A 333 5.01 0.22 2.86
N ASN A 334 6.31 0.25 3.19
CA ASN A 334 7.34 -0.53 2.51
C ASN A 334 7.47 -1.95 3.06
N CYS A 335 6.97 -2.21 4.28
CA CYS A 335 6.90 -3.56 4.85
C CYS A 335 5.78 -4.43 4.27
N LYS A 336 4.86 -3.83 3.50
CA LYS A 336 3.74 -4.57 2.93
C LYS A 336 4.22 -5.69 2.00
N GLY A 337 3.55 -6.86 2.10
CA GLY A 337 3.94 -8.06 1.35
C GLY A 337 5.18 -8.77 1.89
N LEU A 338 5.85 -8.23 2.91
CA LEU A 338 6.95 -8.88 3.63
C LEU A 338 6.44 -9.44 4.95
N ASP A 339 7.20 -10.37 5.51
CA ASP A 339 6.96 -10.96 6.83
C ASP A 339 8.30 -11.32 7.48
N PHE A 340 8.36 -11.15 8.80
CA PHE A 340 9.59 -11.30 9.58
C PHE A 340 9.32 -12.11 10.85
N PRO A 341 10.24 -12.98 11.27
CA PRO A 341 10.11 -13.70 12.54
C PRO A 341 9.85 -12.76 13.71
N ILE A 342 10.61 -11.67 13.80
CA ILE A 342 10.50 -10.67 14.87
C ILE A 342 10.26 -9.29 14.28
N VAL A 343 9.26 -8.60 14.80
CA VAL A 343 9.01 -7.20 14.49
C VAL A 343 9.13 -6.35 15.75
N LEU A 344 9.97 -5.31 15.67
CA LEU A 344 10.00 -4.20 16.60
C LEU A 344 9.26 -3.04 15.94
N PHE A 345 8.05 -2.76 16.38
CA PHE A 345 7.22 -1.72 15.78
C PHE A 345 7.37 -0.41 16.57
N TYR A 346 8.14 0.53 15.99
CA TYR A 346 8.29 1.88 16.52
C TYR A 346 7.10 2.72 16.06
N LEU A 347 6.09 2.79 16.93
CA LEU A 347 4.84 3.49 16.69
C LEU A 347 4.94 4.93 17.21
N ASN A 348 5.48 5.77 16.39
CA ASN A 348 5.67 7.18 16.59
C ASN A 348 4.43 7.99 16.17
N ASP A 349 4.42 9.29 16.34
CA ASP A 349 3.30 10.13 15.94
C ASP A 349 3.11 10.15 14.40
N PHE A 350 1.86 10.18 13.93
CA PHE A 350 1.51 10.15 12.50
C PHE A 350 1.62 11.50 11.78
N THR A 351 2.30 12.49 12.36
CA THR A 351 2.39 13.84 11.78
C THR A 351 2.97 13.86 10.37
N SER A 352 3.85 12.92 10.03
CA SER A 352 4.47 12.84 8.70
C SER A 352 3.56 12.28 7.62
N PHE A 353 2.57 11.45 7.94
CA PHE A 353 1.62 10.93 6.94
C PHE A 353 0.76 12.02 6.31
N SER A 354 0.49 13.11 7.03
CA SER A 354 -0.22 14.26 6.50
C SER A 354 0.56 14.99 5.38
N GLN A 355 1.85 14.71 5.19
CA GLN A 355 2.68 15.39 4.21
C GLN A 355 2.64 14.73 2.82
N PHE A 356 2.36 13.43 2.72
CA PHE A 356 2.44 12.66 1.47
C PHE A 356 1.08 12.46 0.75
N GLY A 357 0.24 13.48 0.68
CA GLY A 357 -1.01 13.39 -0.10
C GLY A 357 -2.26 12.97 0.67
N ILE A 358 -2.13 12.45 1.90
CA ILE A 358 -3.27 12.10 2.76
C ILE A 358 -4.12 13.32 3.15
N LYS A 359 -3.54 14.52 3.13
CA LYS A 359 -4.28 15.80 3.33
C LYS A 359 -5.50 15.98 2.40
N GLN A 360 -5.56 15.19 1.35
CA GLN A 360 -6.64 15.21 0.37
C GLN A 360 -7.93 14.60 0.90
N PHE A 361 -7.86 13.70 1.89
CA PHE A 361 -9.01 12.99 2.42
C PHE A 361 -9.61 13.68 3.65
N ASP A 362 -10.85 13.34 3.99
CA ASP A 362 -11.44 13.78 5.25
C ASP A 362 -10.80 13.09 6.45
N ASN A 363 -10.96 13.67 7.64
CA ASN A 363 -10.35 13.17 8.86
C ASN A 363 -10.75 11.71 9.18
N ALA A 364 -11.96 11.30 8.81
CA ALA A 364 -12.41 9.93 9.06
C ALA A 364 -11.68 8.92 8.16
N THR A 365 -11.42 9.29 6.92
CA THR A 365 -10.62 8.47 5.99
C THR A 365 -9.15 8.43 6.40
N ILE A 366 -8.59 9.56 6.84
CA ILE A 366 -7.23 9.61 7.38
C ILE A 366 -7.10 8.69 8.60
N ASP A 367 -8.07 8.71 9.52
CA ASP A 367 -8.08 7.81 10.68
C ASP A 367 -8.10 6.33 10.26
N ILE A 368 -8.93 5.98 9.28
CA ILE A 368 -8.98 4.61 8.74
C ILE A 368 -7.62 4.22 8.14
N MET A 369 -7.00 5.09 7.33
CA MET A 369 -5.70 4.81 6.71
C MET A 369 -4.59 4.64 7.75
N ASN A 370 -4.56 5.51 8.77
CA ASN A 370 -3.59 5.38 9.88
C ASN A 370 -3.77 4.06 10.62
N ARG A 371 -5.01 3.63 10.87
CA ARG A 371 -5.31 2.33 11.48
C ARG A 371 -4.92 1.16 10.58
N ASN A 372 -5.15 1.26 9.29
CA ASN A 372 -4.71 0.26 8.32
C ASN A 372 -3.18 0.09 8.32
N MET A 373 -2.43 1.18 8.48
CA MET A 373 -0.97 1.12 8.58
C MET A 373 -0.50 0.38 9.84
N ILE A 374 -1.11 0.67 10.99
CA ILE A 374 -0.82 -0.05 12.23
C ILE A 374 -1.17 -1.53 12.09
N TYR A 375 -2.36 -1.84 11.58
CA TYR A 375 -2.78 -3.22 11.33
C TYR A 375 -1.82 -3.95 10.39
N THR A 376 -1.41 -3.29 9.31
CA THR A 376 -0.43 -3.83 8.37
C THR A 376 0.88 -4.16 9.06
N ALA A 377 1.43 -3.25 9.86
CA ALA A 377 2.68 -3.47 10.59
C ALA A 377 2.58 -4.64 11.58
N ILE A 378 1.51 -4.72 12.37
CA ILE A 378 1.27 -5.82 13.32
C ILE A 378 1.27 -7.18 12.57
N THR A 379 0.59 -7.25 11.42
CA THR A 379 0.47 -8.47 10.63
C THR A 379 1.73 -8.88 9.88
N ARG A 380 2.81 -8.11 9.94
CA ARG A 380 4.14 -8.49 9.40
C ARG A 380 4.89 -9.45 10.32
N SER A 381 4.53 -9.49 11.59
CA SER A 381 5.19 -10.33 12.58
C SER A 381 4.71 -11.79 12.50
N ILE A 382 5.67 -12.72 12.51
CA ILE A 382 5.39 -14.16 12.47
C ILE A 382 5.38 -14.75 13.89
N GLU A 383 6.42 -14.49 14.68
CA GLU A 383 6.68 -15.17 15.96
C GLU A 383 6.61 -14.23 17.14
N MET A 384 7.20 -13.04 17.05
CA MET A 384 7.34 -12.11 18.16
C MET A 384 7.10 -10.67 17.71
N LEU A 385 6.30 -9.93 18.49
CA LEU A 385 5.99 -8.52 18.25
C LEU A 385 6.24 -7.70 19.51
N HIS A 386 7.09 -6.69 19.38
CA HIS A 386 7.30 -5.65 20.39
C HIS A 386 6.82 -4.31 19.82
N VAL A 387 6.00 -3.59 20.57
CA VAL A 387 5.46 -2.28 20.19
C VAL A 387 6.06 -1.21 21.08
N PHE A 388 6.75 -0.25 20.48
CA PHE A 388 7.38 0.89 21.17
C PHE A 388 6.59 2.15 20.89
N THR A 389 6.13 2.83 21.93
CA THR A 389 5.33 4.06 21.81
C THR A 389 5.83 5.13 22.76
N LEU A 390 5.51 6.39 22.46
CA LEU A 390 5.70 7.46 23.40
C LEU A 390 4.54 7.51 24.40
N SER A 391 4.85 7.75 25.67
CA SER A 391 3.86 7.77 26.77
C SER A 391 2.86 8.90 26.64
N ASP A 392 3.26 10.03 26.04
CA ASP A 392 2.47 11.25 25.85
C ASP A 392 1.73 11.31 24.49
N SER A 393 1.80 10.24 23.69
CA SER A 393 1.07 10.19 22.41
C SER A 393 -0.44 10.41 22.61
N THR A 394 -1.00 11.34 21.87
CA THR A 394 -2.44 11.69 21.90
C THR A 394 -3.22 11.11 20.72
N ALA A 395 -2.55 10.48 19.76
CA ALA A 395 -3.20 9.94 18.58
C ALA A 395 -4.15 8.77 18.91
N ALA A 396 -5.42 8.89 18.53
CA ALA A 396 -6.43 7.88 18.84
C ALA A 396 -6.05 6.46 18.34
N PRO A 397 -5.52 6.25 17.12
CA PRO A 397 -5.09 4.93 16.65
C PRO A 397 -4.02 4.29 17.54
N ILE A 398 -3.09 5.09 18.06
CA ILE A 398 -2.02 4.62 18.97
C ILE A 398 -2.61 4.24 20.33
N ASN A 399 -3.47 5.11 20.88
CA ASN A 399 -4.07 4.89 22.20
C ASN A 399 -5.00 3.66 22.22
N ASP A 400 -5.70 3.38 21.13
CA ASP A 400 -6.51 2.18 21.02
C ASP A 400 -5.63 0.91 21.04
N LEU A 401 -4.50 0.91 20.34
CA LEU A 401 -3.55 -0.22 20.40
C LEU A 401 -2.96 -0.39 21.81
N LYS A 402 -2.54 0.72 22.44
CA LYS A 402 -2.04 0.69 23.85
C LYS A 402 -3.08 0.10 24.80
N ALA A 403 -4.35 0.47 24.66
CA ALA A 403 -5.43 -0.06 25.49
C ALA A 403 -5.62 -1.58 25.30
N ILE A 404 -5.56 -2.06 24.06
CA ILE A 404 -5.66 -3.49 23.74
C ILE A 404 -4.49 -4.25 24.39
N LEU A 405 -3.25 -3.79 24.20
CA LEU A 405 -2.07 -4.46 24.74
C LEU A 405 -2.04 -4.50 26.28
N LYS A 406 -2.50 -3.44 26.95
CA LYS A 406 -2.62 -3.40 28.41
C LYS A 406 -3.66 -4.37 28.98
N THR A 407 -4.61 -4.81 28.18
CA THR A 407 -5.59 -5.83 28.60
C THR A 407 -5.10 -7.26 28.46
N GLU A 408 -4.14 -7.50 27.56
CA GLU A 408 -3.52 -8.82 27.33
C GLU A 408 -2.47 -9.17 28.37
N THR A 409 -1.84 -8.17 29.00
CA THR A 409 -0.80 -8.37 30.03
C THR A 409 -1.33 -8.61 31.43
N LYS A 410 -2.66 -8.64 31.61
CA LYS A 410 -3.34 -9.00 32.87
C LYS A 410 -3.90 -10.41 32.83
#